data_96958efb4228b06a955404193e983b59
#
_entry.id   96958efb4228b06a955404193e983b59
#
_cell.length_a   1.000
_cell.length_b   1.000
_cell.length_c   1.000
_cell.angle_alpha   90.00
_cell.angle_beta   90.00
_cell.angle_gamma   90.00
#
_symmetry.space_group_name_H-M   'P 1'
#
loop_
_entity.id
_entity.type
_entity.pdbx_description
1 polymer ?
#
loop_
_entity_poly.entity_id
_entity_poly.type
_entity_poly.pdbx_seq_one_letter_code
_entity_poly.pdbx_strand_id
1 'polypeptide(L)'
;FDNYSANVMVDGKPINLGLWDTAGQEDYDRLRPLSYPQTDVFLVCFSLVSPPSYENVQTKWYPEISHHAPGVQIILVGTKLDLREDPDTIEKLKEKGQVPITFVQGVDMRNTIKAAKYLECSALTQKGLKNVFDDAIRVVLTPPLAPKKKKCFIL
;
A
#
# COMPACT_ATOMS: atom_id res chain seq x y z
N PHE A 1 -3.35 4.55 17.19
CA PHE A 1 -2.15 4.61 16.37
C PHE A 1 -1.02 3.93 17.11
N ASP A 2 -0.43 2.90 16.51
CA ASP A 2 0.66 2.16 17.14
C ASP A 2 1.92 2.28 16.29
N ASN A 3 3.07 2.15 16.93
CA ASN A 3 4.31 2.05 16.18
C ASN A 3 5.14 0.89 16.71
N TYR A 4 5.90 0.28 15.81
CA TYR A 4 6.73 -0.87 16.10
C TYR A 4 8.09 -0.68 15.45
N SER A 5 9.13 -1.24 16.04
CA SER A 5 10.45 -1.25 15.44
C SER A 5 10.93 -2.68 15.31
N ALA A 6 11.57 -2.98 14.22
CA ALA A 6 12.13 -4.31 13.98
C ALA A 6 13.42 -4.21 13.21
N ASN A 7 14.37 -5.09 13.51
CA ASN A 7 15.57 -5.19 12.71
C ASN A 7 15.39 -6.34 11.74
N VAL A 8 15.47 -6.07 10.46
CA VAL A 8 15.26 -7.07 9.43
C VAL A 8 16.44 -7.06 8.47
N MET A 9 16.61 -8.16 7.74
CA MET A 9 17.66 -8.28 6.76
C MET A 9 17.03 -8.31 5.39
N VAL A 10 17.40 -7.39 4.52
CA VAL A 10 16.89 -7.33 3.15
C VAL A 10 18.07 -7.23 2.21
N ASP A 11 18.18 -8.20 1.29
CA ASP A 11 19.26 -8.27 0.31
C ASP A 11 20.65 -8.19 0.96
N GLY A 12 20.80 -8.85 2.11
CA GLY A 12 22.07 -8.89 2.82
C GLY A 12 22.38 -7.65 3.65
N LYS A 13 21.45 -6.71 3.74
CA LYS A 13 21.64 -5.48 4.50
C LYS A 13 20.78 -5.45 5.74
N PRO A 14 21.34 -5.11 6.91
CA PRO A 14 20.53 -4.96 8.11
C PRO A 14 19.79 -3.62 8.05
N ILE A 15 18.47 -3.68 8.30
CA ILE A 15 17.61 -2.51 8.24
C ILE A 15 16.84 -2.39 9.55
N ASN A 16 16.82 -1.19 10.11
CA ASN A 16 15.95 -0.91 11.25
C ASN A 16 14.64 -0.36 10.68
N LEU A 17 13.60 -1.18 10.74
CA LEU A 17 12.30 -0.86 10.14
C LEU A 17 11.38 -0.28 11.21
N GLY A 18 10.89 0.93 10.97
CA GLY A 18 9.87 1.53 11.81
C GLY A 18 8.51 1.39 11.13
N LEU A 19 7.57 0.73 11.79
CA LEU A 19 6.23 0.54 11.28
C LEU A 19 5.26 1.40 12.07
N TRP A 20 4.47 2.19 11.35
CA TRP A 20 3.47 3.05 11.95
C TRP A 20 2.09 2.64 11.44
N ASP A 21 1.27 2.14 12.37
CA ASP A 21 -0.10 1.77 12.05
C ASP A 21 -0.99 3.00 12.25
N THR A 22 -1.90 3.23 11.33
CA THR A 22 -2.79 4.38 11.40
C THR A 22 -4.25 3.94 11.33
N ALA A 23 -5.14 4.76 11.89
CA ALA A 23 -6.56 4.48 11.89
C ALA A 23 -7.22 5.06 10.64
N GLY A 24 -7.98 4.24 9.94
CA GLY A 24 -8.67 4.64 8.70
C GLY A 24 -10.02 5.30 8.88
N GLN A 25 -10.57 5.31 10.12
CA GLN A 25 -11.88 5.88 10.37
C GLN A 25 -11.87 7.40 10.20
N GLU A 26 -13.02 7.94 9.79
CA GLU A 26 -13.16 9.38 9.57
C GLU A 26 -12.88 10.21 10.80
N ASP A 27 -13.15 9.66 11.99
CA ASP A 27 -12.91 10.36 13.24
C ASP A 27 -11.45 10.77 13.41
N TYR A 28 -10.54 10.10 12.69
CA TYR A 28 -9.12 10.37 12.80
C TYR A 28 -8.55 11.11 11.61
N ASP A 29 -9.39 11.62 10.71
CA ASP A 29 -8.89 12.28 9.49
C ASP A 29 -7.99 13.49 9.79
N ARG A 30 -8.21 14.16 10.90
CA ARG A 30 -7.38 15.31 11.27
C ARG A 30 -6.10 14.89 11.97
N LEU A 31 -6.12 13.76 12.67
CA LEU A 31 -4.96 13.29 13.43
C LEU A 31 -4.03 12.42 12.62
N ARG A 32 -4.58 11.66 11.68
CA ARG A 32 -3.78 10.74 10.87
C ARG A 32 -2.59 11.39 10.18
N PRO A 33 -2.75 12.55 9.52
CA PRO A 33 -1.61 13.17 8.84
C PRO A 33 -0.49 13.60 9.78
N LEU A 34 -0.72 13.69 11.08
CA LEU A 34 0.33 14.03 12.03
C LEU A 34 1.42 12.95 12.09
N SER A 35 1.10 11.72 11.68
CA SER A 35 2.07 10.64 11.64
C SER A 35 2.86 10.59 10.33
N TYR A 36 2.52 11.43 9.36
CA TYR A 36 3.14 11.37 8.03
C TYR A 36 4.54 11.97 7.91
N PRO A 37 4.93 12.99 8.67
CA PRO A 37 6.28 13.54 8.53
C PRO A 37 7.36 12.49 8.67
N GLN A 38 8.40 12.59 7.84
CA GLN A 38 9.55 11.68 7.83
C GLN A 38 9.20 10.24 7.42
N THR A 39 8.06 10.03 6.78
CA THR A 39 7.71 8.72 6.24
C THR A 39 8.50 8.47 4.95
N ASP A 40 9.11 7.30 4.86
CA ASP A 40 9.89 6.93 3.68
C ASP A 40 9.02 6.25 2.61
N VAL A 41 8.00 5.51 3.02
CA VAL A 41 7.11 4.82 2.10
C VAL A 41 5.77 4.60 2.77
N PHE A 42 4.68 4.75 2.00
CA PHE A 42 3.35 4.45 2.47
C PHE A 42 2.88 3.11 1.90
N LEU A 43 2.33 2.28 2.77
CA LEU A 43 1.60 1.09 2.33
C LEU A 43 0.13 1.48 2.33
N VAL A 44 -0.44 1.64 1.14
CA VAL A 44 -1.87 1.95 1.01
C VAL A 44 -2.60 0.64 0.80
N CYS A 45 -3.39 0.25 1.78
CA CYS A 45 -4.03 -1.05 1.80
C CYS A 45 -5.52 -0.98 1.50
N PHE A 46 -6.01 -1.96 0.76
CA PHE A 46 -7.45 -2.16 0.59
C PHE A 46 -7.73 -3.65 0.68
N SER A 47 -8.96 -4.02 0.99
CA SER A 47 -9.34 -5.43 1.05
C SER A 47 -9.78 -5.90 -0.33
N LEU A 48 -9.23 -7.03 -0.78
CA LEU A 48 -9.60 -7.63 -2.07
C LEU A 48 -11.05 -8.08 -2.10
N VAL A 49 -11.70 -8.17 -0.94
CA VAL A 49 -13.10 -8.55 -0.84
C VAL A 49 -13.97 -7.40 -0.34
N SER A 50 -13.50 -6.16 -0.46
CA SER A 50 -14.26 -4.97 -0.14
C SER A 50 -14.11 -3.93 -1.24
N PRO A 51 -14.95 -3.96 -2.28
CA PRO A 51 -14.90 -2.97 -3.35
C PRO A 51 -14.93 -1.52 -2.86
N PRO A 52 -15.70 -1.16 -1.81
CA PRO A 52 -15.63 0.20 -1.30
C PRO A 52 -14.23 0.60 -0.82
N SER A 53 -13.48 -0.33 -0.20
CA SER A 53 -12.11 -0.01 0.25
C SER A 53 -11.19 0.22 -0.94
N TYR A 54 -11.41 -0.49 -2.04
CA TYR A 54 -10.66 -0.31 -3.27
C TYR A 54 -10.90 1.09 -3.84
N GLU A 55 -12.15 1.53 -3.88
CA GLU A 55 -12.47 2.86 -4.37
C GLU A 55 -11.89 3.95 -3.49
N ASN A 56 -11.83 3.74 -2.19
CA ASN A 56 -11.27 4.72 -1.26
C ASN A 56 -9.79 4.98 -1.51
N VAL A 57 -9.07 4.06 -2.13
CA VAL A 57 -7.67 4.28 -2.47
C VAL A 57 -7.55 5.53 -3.34
N GLN A 58 -8.38 5.66 -4.36
CA GLN A 58 -8.34 6.78 -5.27
C GLN A 58 -9.03 8.01 -4.71
N THR A 59 -10.13 7.84 -3.99
CA THR A 59 -10.97 8.95 -3.58
C THR A 59 -10.56 9.55 -2.24
N LYS A 60 -9.89 8.79 -1.39
CA LYS A 60 -9.53 9.25 -0.04
C LYS A 60 -8.03 9.18 0.22
N TRP A 61 -7.42 8.00 0.06
CA TRP A 61 -6.04 7.82 0.51
C TRP A 61 -5.02 8.52 -0.37
N TYR A 62 -5.13 8.37 -1.67
CA TYR A 62 -4.19 9.02 -2.57
C TYR A 62 -4.24 10.55 -2.46
N PRO A 63 -5.41 11.18 -2.46
CA PRO A 63 -5.47 12.64 -2.27
C PRO A 63 -4.89 13.08 -0.93
N GLU A 64 -5.18 12.36 0.15
CA GLU A 64 -4.66 12.73 1.47
C GLU A 64 -3.13 12.64 1.52
N ILE A 65 -2.57 11.54 1.03
CA ILE A 65 -1.12 11.36 1.01
C ILE A 65 -0.45 12.36 0.09
N SER A 66 -1.02 12.61 -1.09
CA SER A 66 -0.44 13.55 -2.03
C SER A 66 -0.42 14.96 -1.50
N HIS A 67 -1.40 15.31 -0.68
CA HIS A 67 -1.47 16.64 -0.08
C HIS A 67 -0.50 16.81 1.08
N HIS A 68 -0.44 15.82 1.97
CA HIS A 68 0.35 15.93 3.20
C HIS A 68 1.78 15.41 3.07
N ALA A 69 2.06 14.55 2.11
CA ALA A 69 3.39 13.97 1.94
C ALA A 69 3.72 13.81 0.45
N PRO A 70 3.77 14.93 -0.30
CA PRO A 70 4.03 14.83 -1.73
C PRO A 70 5.41 14.25 -2.00
N GLY A 71 5.51 13.43 -3.02
CA GLY A 71 6.78 12.84 -3.43
C GLY A 71 7.21 11.59 -2.69
N VAL A 72 6.48 11.18 -1.66
CA VAL A 72 6.81 9.95 -0.95
C VAL A 72 6.30 8.75 -1.75
N GLN A 73 7.09 7.68 -1.80
CA GLN A 73 6.73 6.48 -2.53
C GLN A 73 5.53 5.78 -1.90
N ILE A 74 4.71 5.16 -2.74
CA ILE A 74 3.54 4.42 -2.32
C ILE A 74 3.65 2.99 -2.83
N ILE A 75 3.32 2.03 -1.98
CA ILE A 75 3.10 0.65 -2.41
C ILE A 75 1.64 0.34 -2.15
N LEU A 76 0.94 -0.12 -3.18
CA LEU A 76 -0.47 -0.48 -3.08
C LEU A 76 -0.56 -1.95 -2.70
N VAL A 77 -1.34 -2.25 -1.67
CA VAL A 77 -1.45 -3.61 -1.14
C VAL A 77 -2.91 -4.06 -1.11
N GLY A 78 -3.19 -5.16 -1.79
CA GLY A 78 -4.48 -5.84 -1.67
C GLY A 78 -4.39 -6.88 -0.56
N THR A 79 -5.21 -6.72 0.47
CA THR A 79 -5.19 -7.60 1.63
C THR A 79 -6.30 -8.65 1.56
N LYS A 80 -6.27 -9.60 2.49
CA LYS A 80 -7.26 -10.67 2.59
C LYS A 80 -7.32 -11.54 1.33
N LEU A 81 -6.15 -11.81 0.77
CA LEU A 81 -6.03 -12.63 -0.43
C LEU A 81 -6.68 -14.01 -0.24
N ASP A 82 -6.62 -14.55 0.97
CA ASP A 82 -7.21 -15.85 1.30
C ASP A 82 -8.73 -15.87 1.10
N LEU A 83 -9.40 -14.72 1.12
CA LEU A 83 -10.84 -14.65 0.98
C LEU A 83 -11.31 -14.44 -0.46
N ARG A 84 -10.41 -14.12 -1.39
CA ARG A 84 -10.83 -13.81 -2.76
C ARG A 84 -11.57 -14.98 -3.43
N GLU A 85 -11.19 -16.20 -3.12
CA GLU A 85 -11.82 -17.38 -3.69
C GLU A 85 -12.67 -18.15 -2.67
N ASP A 86 -12.90 -17.58 -1.50
CA ASP A 86 -13.72 -18.19 -0.47
C ASP A 86 -15.20 -18.14 -0.86
N PRO A 87 -15.88 -19.32 -0.95
CA PRO A 87 -17.27 -19.35 -1.43
C PRO A 87 -18.23 -18.52 -0.60
N ASP A 88 -18.11 -18.54 0.71
CA ASP A 88 -19.01 -17.77 1.58
C ASP A 88 -18.83 -16.27 1.39
N THR A 89 -17.59 -15.83 1.24
CA THR A 89 -17.27 -14.43 1.02
C THR A 89 -17.80 -13.96 -0.34
N ILE A 90 -17.59 -14.78 -1.37
CA ILE A 90 -18.09 -14.47 -2.72
C ILE A 90 -19.62 -14.36 -2.72
N GLU A 91 -20.30 -15.26 -2.02
CA GLU A 91 -21.75 -15.24 -1.93
C GLU A 91 -22.26 -13.98 -1.25
N LYS A 92 -21.62 -13.57 -0.16
CA LYS A 92 -22.00 -12.33 0.54
C LYS A 92 -21.82 -11.11 -0.33
N LEU A 93 -20.74 -11.06 -1.12
CA LEU A 93 -20.53 -9.96 -2.03
C LEU A 93 -21.57 -9.96 -3.13
N LYS A 94 -21.92 -11.14 -3.63
CA LYS A 94 -22.90 -11.25 -4.70
C LYS A 94 -24.25 -10.74 -4.25
N GLU A 95 -24.62 -10.95 -2.99
CA GLU A 95 -25.88 -10.42 -2.46
C GLU A 95 -25.92 -8.90 -2.51
N LYS A 96 -24.78 -8.25 -2.51
CA LYS A 96 -24.67 -6.78 -2.61
C LYS A 96 -24.41 -6.32 -4.04
N GLY A 97 -24.46 -7.23 -5.02
CA GLY A 97 -24.11 -6.89 -6.39
C GLY A 97 -22.65 -6.62 -6.62
N GLN A 98 -21.78 -7.19 -5.78
CA GLN A 98 -20.34 -6.96 -5.83
C GLN A 98 -19.57 -8.23 -6.12
N VAL A 99 -18.34 -8.08 -6.57
CA VAL A 99 -17.41 -9.20 -6.79
C VAL A 99 -16.06 -8.81 -6.20
N PRO A 100 -15.21 -9.81 -5.85
CA PRO A 100 -13.88 -9.50 -5.35
C PRO A 100 -13.06 -8.74 -6.39
N ILE A 101 -12.08 -7.98 -5.90
CA ILE A 101 -11.18 -7.21 -6.76
C ILE A 101 -10.17 -8.16 -7.39
N THR A 102 -9.98 -8.06 -8.70
CA THR A 102 -9.03 -8.90 -9.41
C THR A 102 -7.63 -8.30 -9.36
N PHE A 103 -6.64 -9.12 -9.70
CA PHE A 103 -5.27 -8.64 -9.78
C PHE A 103 -5.12 -7.51 -10.81
N VAL A 104 -5.80 -7.64 -11.96
CA VAL A 104 -5.76 -6.61 -13.00
C VAL A 104 -6.29 -5.27 -12.49
N GLN A 105 -7.37 -5.30 -11.71
CA GLN A 105 -7.89 -4.08 -11.13
C GLN A 105 -6.89 -3.44 -10.16
N GLY A 106 -6.15 -4.26 -9.41
CA GLY A 106 -5.10 -3.76 -8.54
C GLY A 106 -3.99 -3.07 -9.32
N VAL A 107 -3.57 -3.68 -10.44
CA VAL A 107 -2.56 -3.08 -11.31
C VAL A 107 -3.05 -1.76 -11.89
N ASP A 108 -4.33 -1.71 -12.29
CA ASP A 108 -4.91 -0.48 -12.82
C ASP A 108 -4.91 0.63 -11.76
N MET A 109 -5.23 0.30 -10.52
CA MET A 109 -5.21 1.29 -9.45
C MET A 109 -3.79 1.76 -9.15
N ARG A 110 -2.82 0.85 -9.21
CA ARG A 110 -1.42 1.21 -9.04
C ARG A 110 -1.02 2.27 -10.06
N ASN A 111 -1.42 2.09 -11.31
CA ASN A 111 -1.11 3.05 -12.36
C ASN A 111 -1.83 4.38 -12.13
N THR A 112 -3.07 4.33 -11.67
CA THR A 112 -3.87 5.51 -11.41
C THR A 112 -3.28 6.39 -10.31
N ILE A 113 -2.82 5.78 -9.22
CA ILE A 113 -2.25 6.53 -8.09
C ILE A 113 -0.73 6.66 -8.19
N LYS A 114 -0.13 6.14 -9.25
CA LYS A 114 1.32 6.21 -9.48
C LYS A 114 2.11 5.56 -8.35
N ALA A 115 1.60 4.44 -7.82
CA ALA A 115 2.31 3.67 -6.82
C ALA A 115 3.52 2.98 -7.45
N ALA A 116 4.54 2.74 -6.66
CA ALA A 116 5.75 2.05 -7.13
C ALA A 116 5.48 0.60 -7.45
N LYS A 117 4.63 -0.06 -6.66
CA LYS A 117 4.29 -1.46 -6.85
C LYS A 117 2.88 -1.75 -6.38
N TYR A 118 2.32 -2.85 -6.89
CA TYR A 118 1.09 -3.44 -6.38
C TYR A 118 1.38 -4.86 -5.94
N LEU A 119 1.04 -5.19 -4.71
CA LEU A 119 1.25 -6.50 -4.12
C LEU A 119 -0.02 -6.99 -3.46
N GLU A 120 -0.18 -8.31 -3.39
CA GLU A 120 -1.32 -8.93 -2.72
C GLU A 120 -0.83 -9.84 -1.60
N CYS A 121 -1.56 -9.86 -0.49
CA CYS A 121 -1.16 -10.68 0.64
C CYS A 121 -2.34 -11.12 1.50
N SER A 122 -2.07 -12.12 2.34
CA SER A 122 -2.98 -12.57 3.38
C SER A 122 -2.24 -12.55 4.71
N ALA A 123 -2.72 -11.74 5.66
CA ALA A 123 -2.15 -11.75 7.00
C ALA A 123 -2.50 -13.05 7.72
N LEU A 124 -3.64 -13.64 7.40
CA LEU A 124 -4.08 -14.89 8.03
C LEU A 124 -3.18 -16.06 7.66
N THR A 125 -2.88 -16.24 6.37
CA THR A 125 -2.05 -17.36 5.90
C THR A 125 -0.58 -16.97 5.77
N GLN A 126 -0.28 -15.68 5.88
CA GLN A 126 1.04 -15.09 5.69
C GLN A 126 1.54 -15.13 4.24
N LYS A 127 0.69 -15.56 3.30
CA LYS A 127 1.08 -15.61 1.90
C LYS A 127 1.33 -14.19 1.39
N GLY A 128 2.49 -13.97 0.80
CA GLY A 128 2.87 -12.68 0.23
C GLY A 128 3.19 -11.60 1.26
N LEU A 129 2.99 -11.86 2.55
CA LEU A 129 3.15 -10.83 3.57
C LEU A 129 4.60 -10.35 3.70
N LYS A 130 5.54 -11.28 3.71
CA LYS A 130 6.96 -10.91 3.80
C LYS A 130 7.37 -10.05 2.62
N ASN A 131 6.89 -10.36 1.43
CA ASN A 131 7.23 -9.62 0.23
C ASN A 131 6.77 -8.17 0.28
N VAL A 132 5.65 -7.89 0.96
CA VAL A 132 5.17 -6.52 1.10
C VAL A 132 6.22 -5.67 1.81
N PHE A 133 6.74 -6.16 2.93
CA PHE A 133 7.72 -5.39 3.69
C PHE A 133 9.08 -5.37 3.02
N ASP A 134 9.51 -6.48 2.42
CA ASP A 134 10.78 -6.52 1.70
C ASP A 134 10.78 -5.55 0.53
N ASP A 135 9.70 -5.50 -0.24
CA ASP A 135 9.61 -4.60 -1.38
C ASP A 135 9.46 -3.14 -0.94
N ALA A 136 8.79 -2.88 0.18
CA ALA A 136 8.72 -1.54 0.73
C ALA A 136 10.12 -1.02 1.06
N ILE A 137 10.94 -1.86 1.67
CA ILE A 137 12.31 -1.49 2.00
C ILE A 137 13.13 -1.30 0.73
N ARG A 138 12.97 -2.19 -0.26
CA ARG A 138 13.71 -2.08 -1.51
C ARG A 138 13.41 -0.81 -2.27
N VAL A 139 12.14 -0.39 -2.27
CA VAL A 139 11.74 0.83 -2.95
C VAL A 139 12.45 2.04 -2.34
N VAL A 140 12.61 2.06 -1.02
CA VAL A 140 13.31 3.16 -0.34
C VAL A 140 14.81 3.10 -0.58
N LEU A 141 15.40 1.90 -0.52
CA LEU A 141 16.85 1.74 -0.66
C LEU A 141 17.35 1.87 -2.09
N THR A 142 16.45 1.73 -3.07
CA THR A 142 16.81 1.80 -4.48
C THR A 142 16.10 2.98 -5.11
N PRO A 143 16.61 4.20 -4.93
CA PRO A 143 15.95 5.38 -5.47
C PRO A 143 15.87 5.33 -6.99
N PRO A 144 14.86 5.96 -7.57
CA PRO A 144 14.72 5.99 -9.02
C PRO A 144 15.91 6.67 -9.65
N LEU A 145 16.35 6.15 -10.77
CA LEU A 145 17.45 6.73 -11.48
C LEU A 145 17.04 7.87 -12.36
N ALA A 146 15.78 7.94 -12.66
CA ALA A 146 15.27 8.92 -13.56
C ALA A 146 15.69 10.36 -13.28
N PRO A 147 15.69 10.78 -12.04
CA PRO A 147 16.04 12.18 -11.77
C PRO A 147 17.40 12.57 -12.25
N LYS A 148 18.36 11.68 -12.22
CA LYS A 148 19.62 12.06 -12.68
C LYS A 148 19.70 12.05 -14.10
N LYS A 149 19.01 11.20 -14.74
CA LYS A 149 19.11 11.22 -16.13
C LYS A 149 18.51 12.38 -16.69
N LYS A 150 17.49 12.84 -16.11
CA LYS A 150 16.86 13.87 -16.71
C LYS A 150 17.70 15.02 -16.84
N LYS A 151 18.52 15.26 -15.94
CA LYS A 151 19.22 16.35 -16.08
C LYS A 151 20.15 16.30 -17.11
N CYS A 152 20.51 15.24 -17.40
CA CYS A 152 21.50 15.16 -18.36
C CYS A 152 21.14 15.63 -19.65
N PHE A 153 20.02 15.57 -19.96
CA PHE A 153 19.80 15.79 -21.20
C PHE A 153 19.42 16.97 -21.48
N ILE A 154 19.36 17.49 -20.81
CA ILE A 154 19.03 18.52 -21.04
C ILE A 154 19.50 19.09 -22.02
N LEU A 155 19.83 18.99 -22.46
CA LEU A 155 20.27 19.40 -23.41
C LEU A 155 19.88 19.50 -24.29
#